data_0916b6e8645617d82179555fc0af3418
#
_entry.id   0916b6e8645617d82179555fc0af3418
#
_cell.length_a   1.000
_cell.length_b   1.000
_cell.length_c   1.000
_cell.angle_alpha   90.00
_cell.angle_beta   90.00
_cell.angle_gamma   90.00
#
_symmetry.space_group_name_H-M   'P 1'
#
loop_
_entity.id
_entity.type
_entity.pdbx_description
1 polymer ?
#
loop_
_entity_poly.entity_id
_entity_poly.type
_entity_poly.pdbx_seq_one_letter_code
_entity_poly.pdbx_strand_id
1 'polypeptide(L)'
;MGDTVEKLNAIREQVIQLCDPQKILLFGSQAKGTATAKSDIDLCIIASTNDKRLLLTDLYCDTASDIPIDFLLYTPEEWERSVADSQSFANKLNREGVVLHER
;
A
#
# COMPACT_ATOMS: atom_id res chain seq x y z
N MET A 1 -7.54 -5.65 19.31
CA MET A 1 -8.21 -4.72 18.41
C MET A 1 -7.38 -3.49 18.10
N GLY A 2 -6.86 -2.81 19.08
CA GLY A 2 -5.95 -1.70 18.85
C GLY A 2 -4.67 -2.09 18.11
N ASP A 3 -4.22 -3.33 18.31
CA ASP A 3 -2.94 -3.78 17.77
C ASP A 3 -2.84 -3.68 16.25
N THR A 4 -3.91 -4.04 15.52
CA THR A 4 -3.88 -3.99 14.05
C THR A 4 -3.79 -2.55 13.57
N VAL A 5 -4.56 -1.65 14.16
CA VAL A 5 -4.53 -0.23 13.80
C VAL A 5 -3.15 0.36 14.11
N GLU A 6 -2.58 0.04 15.27
CA GLU A 6 -1.26 0.51 15.65
C GLU A 6 -0.19 -0.01 14.70
N LYS A 7 -0.28 -1.29 14.31
CA LYS A 7 0.67 -1.89 13.35
C LYS A 7 0.57 -1.23 11.99
N LEU A 8 -0.65 -0.97 11.51
CA LEU A 8 -0.85 -0.28 10.24
C LEU A 8 -0.31 1.15 10.29
N ASN A 9 -0.51 1.85 11.39
CA ASN A 9 0.02 3.20 11.56
C ASN A 9 1.55 3.20 11.55
N ALA A 10 2.17 2.23 12.22
CA ALA A 10 3.62 2.10 12.24
C ALA A 10 4.18 1.81 10.84
N ILE A 11 3.53 0.93 10.11
CA ILE A 11 3.91 0.61 8.72
C ILE A 11 3.77 1.85 7.84
N ARG A 12 2.64 2.54 7.96
CA ARG A 12 2.38 3.76 7.21
C ARG A 12 3.49 4.79 7.42
N GLU A 13 3.88 5.04 8.67
CA GLU A 13 4.93 6.00 8.97
C GLU A 13 6.27 5.59 8.38
N GLN A 14 6.60 4.31 8.44
CA GLN A 14 7.84 3.80 7.84
C GLN A 14 7.86 4.02 6.32
N VAL A 15 6.73 3.75 5.65
CA VAL A 15 6.63 3.93 4.20
C VAL A 15 6.73 5.42 3.84
N ILE A 16 6.09 6.29 4.61
CA ILE A 16 6.18 7.74 4.39
C ILE A 16 7.64 8.21 4.51
N GLN A 17 8.35 7.76 5.53
CA GLN A 17 9.75 8.11 5.73
C GLN A 17 10.63 7.60 4.60
N LEU A 18 10.30 6.43 4.07
CA LEU A 18 11.14 5.78 3.07
C LEU A 18 11.01 6.42 1.69
N CYS A 19 9.81 6.76 1.25
CA CYS A 19 9.61 7.17 -0.14
C CYS A 19 8.67 8.36 -0.34
N ASP A 20 8.18 8.95 0.73
CA ASP A 20 7.27 10.10 0.67
C ASP A 20 6.17 9.88 -0.38
N PRO A 21 5.32 8.87 -0.21
CA PRO A 21 4.37 8.48 -1.24
C PRO A 21 3.26 9.51 -1.40
N GLN A 22 2.70 9.58 -2.61
CA GLN A 22 1.52 10.39 -2.86
C GLN A 22 0.30 9.78 -2.17
N LYS A 23 0.22 8.45 -2.11
CA LYS A 23 -0.92 7.75 -1.57
C LYS A 23 -0.52 6.36 -1.09
N ILE A 24 -1.18 5.90 -0.02
CA ILE A 24 -1.07 4.51 0.46
C ILE A 24 -2.48 3.99 0.60
N LEU A 25 -2.78 2.88 -0.06
CA LEU A 25 -4.08 2.21 0.00
C LEU A 25 -3.94 0.83 0.61
N LEU A 26 -4.84 0.49 1.53
CA LEU A 26 -4.96 -0.86 2.07
C LEU A 26 -6.03 -1.59 1.27
N PHE A 27 -5.74 -2.81 0.84
CA PHE A 27 -6.71 -3.61 0.11
C PHE A 27 -6.67 -5.07 0.59
N GLY A 28 -7.46 -5.94 -0.03
CA GLY A 28 -7.51 -7.34 0.35
C GLY A 28 -8.32 -7.56 1.62
N SER A 29 -8.06 -8.66 2.32
CA SER A 29 -8.85 -9.09 3.47
C SER A 29 -8.79 -8.11 4.64
N GLN A 30 -7.65 -7.44 4.86
CA GLN A 30 -7.53 -6.46 5.94
C GLN A 30 -8.46 -5.26 5.71
N ALA A 31 -8.57 -4.81 4.46
CA ALA A 31 -9.46 -3.70 4.10
C ALA A 31 -10.93 -4.07 4.24
N LYS A 32 -11.26 -5.34 3.97
CA LYS A 32 -12.65 -5.82 4.01
C LYS A 32 -13.10 -6.24 5.40
N GLY A 33 -12.21 -6.26 6.37
CA GLY A 33 -12.53 -6.70 7.72
C GLY A 33 -12.74 -8.20 7.84
N THR A 34 -12.34 -8.98 6.82
CA THR A 34 -12.45 -10.44 6.84
C THR A 34 -11.14 -11.13 7.24
N ALA A 35 -10.13 -10.33 7.55
CA ALA A 35 -8.81 -10.84 7.88
C ALA A 35 -8.80 -11.57 9.21
N THR A 36 -7.98 -12.62 9.29
CA THR A 36 -7.64 -13.26 10.54
C THR A 36 -6.34 -12.63 11.07
N ALA A 37 -5.93 -13.01 12.28
CA ALA A 37 -4.69 -12.53 12.87
C ALA A 37 -3.45 -12.90 12.03
N LYS A 38 -3.57 -13.89 11.14
CA LYS A 38 -2.47 -14.38 10.31
C LYS A 38 -2.54 -13.89 8.86
N SER A 39 -3.55 -13.10 8.53
CA SER A 39 -3.70 -12.59 7.15
C SER A 39 -2.61 -11.59 6.83
N ASP A 40 -2.09 -11.68 5.60
CA ASP A 40 -1.11 -10.72 5.10
C ASP A 40 -1.75 -9.33 4.96
N ILE A 41 -0.90 -8.32 5.00
CA ILE A 41 -1.32 -6.94 4.74
C ILE A 41 -1.00 -6.63 3.28
N ASP A 42 -2.01 -6.19 2.52
CA ASP A 42 -1.83 -5.83 1.12
C ASP A 42 -1.86 -4.30 1.00
N LEU A 43 -0.75 -3.71 0.59
CA LEU A 43 -0.62 -2.26 0.45
C LEU A 43 -0.30 -1.87 -0.97
N CYS A 44 -1.01 -0.86 -1.46
CA CYS A 44 -0.71 -0.23 -2.73
C CYS A 44 -0.07 1.12 -2.44
N ILE A 45 1.15 1.30 -2.94
CA ILE A 45 1.93 2.51 -2.75
C ILE A 45 2.00 3.26 -4.07
N ILE A 46 1.66 4.53 -4.05
CA ILE A 46 1.78 5.41 -5.22
C ILE A 46 2.87 6.41 -4.89
N ALA A 47 4.02 6.26 -5.54
CA ALA A 47 5.20 7.09 -5.25
C ALA A 47 6.04 7.30 -6.50
N SER A 48 6.63 8.48 -6.60
CA SER A 48 7.54 8.81 -7.70
C SER A 48 8.85 8.09 -7.51
N THR A 49 9.34 7.44 -8.57
CA THR A 49 10.65 6.80 -8.55
C THR A 49 11.13 6.60 -9.98
N ASN A 50 12.46 6.64 -10.14
CA ASN A 50 13.10 6.32 -11.41
C ASN A 50 13.44 4.84 -11.51
N ASP A 51 13.31 4.10 -10.41
CA ASP A 51 13.63 2.68 -10.36
C ASP A 51 12.66 1.97 -9.41
N LYS A 52 11.58 1.45 -9.99
CA LYS A 52 10.53 0.78 -9.23
C LYS A 52 11.03 -0.48 -8.53
N ARG A 53 11.93 -1.21 -9.19
CA ARG A 53 12.47 -2.45 -8.62
C ARG A 53 13.26 -2.15 -7.35
N LEU A 54 14.10 -1.12 -7.39
CA LEU A 54 14.89 -0.72 -6.23
C LEU A 54 13.99 -0.25 -5.10
N LEU A 55 13.02 0.61 -5.40
CA LEU A 55 12.11 1.10 -4.38
C LEU A 55 11.29 -0.03 -3.76
N LEU A 56 10.81 -0.96 -4.58
CA LEU A 56 10.05 -2.11 -4.08
C LEU A 56 10.93 -2.97 -3.16
N THR A 57 12.19 -3.18 -3.54
CA THR A 57 13.15 -3.91 -2.71
C THR A 57 13.33 -3.20 -1.36
N ASP A 58 13.50 -1.89 -1.39
CA ASP A 58 13.65 -1.10 -0.16
C ASP A 58 12.42 -1.20 0.73
N LEU A 59 11.22 -1.17 0.14
CA LEU A 59 9.98 -1.33 0.89
C LEU A 59 9.95 -2.67 1.62
N TYR A 60 10.31 -3.75 0.93
CA TYR A 60 10.32 -5.09 1.56
C TYR A 60 11.42 -5.22 2.60
N CYS A 61 12.59 -4.64 2.36
CA CYS A 61 13.74 -4.81 3.25
C CYS A 61 13.69 -3.89 4.47
N ASP A 62 13.18 -2.67 4.28
CA ASP A 62 13.31 -1.62 5.30
C ASP A 62 12.04 -1.36 6.10
N THR A 63 10.92 -1.99 5.73
CA THR A 63 9.68 -1.87 6.49
C THR A 63 9.59 -3.00 7.50
N ALA A 64 9.69 -2.67 8.79
CA ALA A 64 9.61 -3.65 9.86
C ALA A 64 8.14 -3.97 10.18
N SER A 65 7.80 -5.26 10.21
CA SER A 65 6.44 -5.70 10.53
C SER A 65 6.46 -7.14 11.02
N ASP A 66 5.61 -7.43 12.00
CA ASP A 66 5.37 -8.79 12.47
C ASP A 66 4.49 -9.57 11.50
N ILE A 67 3.73 -8.86 10.68
CA ILE A 67 2.79 -9.45 9.73
C ILE A 67 3.37 -9.27 8.34
N PRO A 68 3.38 -10.33 7.51
CA PRO A 68 3.86 -10.20 6.14
C PRO A 68 3.09 -9.13 5.37
N ILE A 69 3.82 -8.34 4.58
CA ILE A 69 3.23 -7.27 3.78
C ILE A 69 3.52 -7.55 2.32
N ASP A 70 2.48 -7.47 1.49
CA ASP A 70 2.61 -7.49 0.05
C ASP A 70 2.47 -6.07 -0.47
N PHE A 71 3.49 -5.58 -1.16
CA PHE A 71 3.50 -4.24 -1.73
C PHE A 71 3.21 -4.28 -3.21
N LEU A 72 2.30 -3.40 -3.63
CA LEU A 72 2.03 -3.11 -5.04
C LEU A 72 2.43 -1.66 -5.26
N LEU A 73 3.26 -1.39 -6.25
CA LEU A 73 3.84 -0.08 -6.46
C LEU A 73 3.45 0.50 -7.83
N TYR A 74 2.92 1.71 -7.81
CA TYR A 74 2.65 2.50 -9.01
C TYR A 74 3.37 3.82 -8.92
N THR A 75 3.87 4.33 -10.04
CA THR A 75 4.22 5.74 -10.13
C THR A 75 2.94 6.56 -10.28
N PRO A 76 2.94 7.87 -9.99
CA PRO A 76 1.73 8.68 -10.17
C PRO A 76 1.16 8.62 -11.59
N GLU A 77 2.02 8.63 -12.61
CA GLU A 77 1.57 8.56 -14.01
C GLU A 77 0.94 7.21 -14.32
N GLU A 78 1.55 6.13 -13.85
CA GLU A 78 0.99 4.79 -14.02
C GLU A 78 -0.36 4.67 -13.33
N TRP A 79 -0.46 5.21 -12.13
CA TRP A 79 -1.70 5.17 -11.36
C TRP A 79 -2.83 5.89 -12.09
N GLU A 80 -2.60 7.13 -12.53
CA GLU A 80 -3.61 7.89 -13.25
C GLU A 80 -4.07 7.18 -14.51
N ARG A 81 -3.13 6.64 -15.28
CA ARG A 81 -3.43 5.93 -16.51
C ARG A 81 -4.23 4.66 -16.24
N SER A 82 -3.83 3.91 -15.23
CA SER A 82 -4.49 2.65 -14.89
C SER A 82 -5.88 2.87 -14.30
N VAL A 83 -6.04 3.87 -13.44
CA VAL A 83 -7.34 4.20 -12.84
C VAL A 83 -8.35 4.63 -13.90
N ALA A 84 -7.89 5.28 -14.96
CA ALA A 84 -8.76 5.71 -16.05
C ALA A 84 -9.39 4.53 -16.80
N ASP A 85 -8.77 3.36 -16.75
CA ASP A 85 -9.31 2.14 -17.35
C ASP A 85 -10.25 1.46 -16.36
N SER A 86 -11.55 1.44 -16.66
CA SER A 86 -12.58 0.88 -15.77
C SER A 86 -12.43 -0.61 -15.50
N GLN A 87 -11.63 -1.31 -16.31
CA GLN A 87 -11.40 -2.74 -16.15
C GLN A 87 -10.11 -3.05 -15.40
N SER A 88 -9.33 -2.04 -15.03
CA SER A 88 -8.03 -2.25 -14.39
C SER A 88 -8.17 -2.56 -12.90
N PHE A 89 -7.14 -3.22 -12.38
CA PHE A 89 -7.03 -3.46 -10.94
C PHE A 89 -6.89 -2.14 -10.17
N ALA A 90 -6.17 -1.18 -10.73
CA ALA A 90 -6.01 0.15 -10.10
C ALA A 90 -7.36 0.85 -9.93
N ASN A 91 -8.23 0.76 -10.93
CA ASN A 91 -9.59 1.32 -10.83
C ASN A 91 -10.35 0.68 -9.68
N LYS A 92 -10.28 -0.65 -9.55
CA LYS A 92 -10.90 -1.37 -8.45
C LYS A 92 -10.33 -0.92 -7.10
N LEU A 93 -9.02 -0.81 -6.99
CA LEU A 93 -8.37 -0.35 -5.76
C LEU A 93 -8.80 1.07 -5.39
N ASN A 94 -8.92 1.94 -6.39
CA ASN A 94 -9.31 3.32 -6.15
C ASN A 94 -10.74 3.42 -5.61
N ARG A 95 -11.61 2.50 -6.00
CA ARG A 95 -12.99 2.48 -5.53
C ARG A 95 -13.17 1.76 -4.20
N GLU A 96 -12.43 0.69 -3.96
CA GLU A 96 -12.66 -0.24 -2.85
C GLU A 96 -11.58 -0.20 -1.76
N GLY A 97 -10.40 0.32 -2.07
CA GLY A 97 -9.31 0.37 -1.11
C GLY A 97 -9.55 1.38 0.00
N VAL A 98 -8.91 1.15 1.14
CA VAL A 98 -8.95 2.06 2.27
C VAL A 98 -7.73 2.97 2.23
N VAL A 99 -7.94 4.28 2.20
CA VAL A 99 -6.84 5.24 2.15
C VAL A 99 -6.19 5.32 3.53
N LEU A 100 -4.92 4.95 3.62
CA LEU A 100 -4.14 5.10 4.85
C LEU A 100 -3.38 6.42 4.88
N HIS A 101 -3.03 6.92 3.71
CA HIS A 101 -2.28 8.17 3.57
C HIS A 101 -2.56 8.78 2.20
N GLU A 102 -2.68 10.10 2.16
CA GLU A 102 -2.85 10.86 0.91
C GLU A 102 -2.30 12.25 1.12
N ARG A 103 -1.40 12.67 0.24
CA ARG A 103 -0.88 14.04 0.27
C ARG A 103 -1.88 15.02 -0.28
#